data_ac58569ab8276265208bb217b476588f
#
_entry.id   ac58569ab8276265208bb217b476588f
#
_cell.length_a   1.000
_cell.length_b   1.000
_cell.length_c   1.000
_cell.angle_alpha   90.00
_cell.angle_beta   90.00
_cell.angle_gamma   90.00
#
_symmetry.space_group_name_H-M   'P 1'
#
loop_
_entity.id
_entity.type
_entity.pdbx_description
1 polymer ?
#
loop_
_entity_poly.entity_id
_entity_poly.type
_entity_poly.pdbx_seq_one_letter_code
_entity_poly.pdbx_strand_id
1 'polypeptide(L)'
;MTSVITWYDVLGVLPDATPDDIREAWQARQVALQAGTLAGASPEVLTAADRARQAVQEAWRVLADPAARESYDELAGFVRPGEGLVPPWRGPSGPDISLGEGWSTADEEALEPYAGRASRVVVPDVRGLFYRACTDVVGRVGLHVAPIRLTPHPMPVEGLVVGQEPAPGKRVRHDSTLTVRLWHPPKPGGQQ
;
A
#
# COMPACT_ATOMS: atom_id res chain seq x y z
N MET A 1 -1.13 -11.31 -11.19
CA MET A 1 -1.95 -10.18 -10.74
C MET A 1 -1.00 -9.06 -10.38
N THR A 2 -1.04 -7.95 -11.11
CA THR A 2 -0.19 -6.79 -10.86
C THR A 2 -0.69 -6.14 -9.57
N SER A 3 0.16 -6.03 -8.56
CA SER A 3 -0.18 -5.28 -7.35
C SER A 3 -0.38 -3.83 -7.74
N VAL A 4 -1.61 -3.42 -7.86
CA VAL A 4 -1.95 -2.07 -8.25
C VAL A 4 -1.84 -1.20 -7.00
N ILE A 5 -0.88 -0.28 -7.00
CA ILE A 5 -0.85 0.83 -6.05
C ILE A 5 -2.11 1.63 -6.29
N THR A 6 -2.92 1.81 -5.27
CA THR A 6 -4.18 2.53 -5.37
C THR A 6 -4.00 4.02 -5.07
N TRP A 7 -4.94 4.86 -5.50
CA TRP A 7 -4.91 6.28 -5.15
C TRP A 7 -5.06 6.52 -3.66
N TYR A 8 -5.74 5.62 -2.95
CA TYR A 8 -5.82 5.62 -1.49
C TYR A 8 -4.45 5.39 -0.85
N ASP A 9 -3.64 4.47 -1.39
CA ASP A 9 -2.27 4.23 -0.92
C ASP A 9 -1.37 5.45 -1.13
N VAL A 10 -1.51 6.15 -2.26
CA VAL A 10 -0.74 7.35 -2.56
C VAL A 10 -0.99 8.44 -1.52
N LEU A 11 -2.24 8.66 -1.12
CA LEU A 11 -2.59 9.61 -0.06
C LEU A 11 -2.31 9.05 1.35
N GLY A 12 -2.26 7.72 1.52
CA GLY A 12 -2.08 7.07 2.81
C GLY A 12 -3.37 7.03 3.64
N VAL A 13 -4.51 6.91 2.97
CA VAL A 13 -5.84 6.76 3.58
C VAL A 13 -6.46 5.42 3.22
N LEU A 14 -7.50 5.01 3.94
CA LEU A 14 -8.25 3.80 3.63
C LEU A 14 -9.32 4.07 2.56
N PRO A 15 -9.81 3.04 1.86
CA PRO A 15 -10.88 3.20 0.86
C PRO A 15 -12.22 3.71 1.42
N ASP A 16 -12.44 3.56 2.73
CA ASP A 16 -13.61 4.07 3.45
C ASP A 16 -13.43 5.49 4.03
N ALA A 17 -12.29 6.14 3.76
CA ALA A 17 -11.99 7.49 4.24
C ALA A 17 -13.05 8.50 3.78
N THR A 18 -13.38 9.43 4.68
CA THR A 18 -14.31 10.52 4.37
C THR A 18 -13.70 11.53 3.40
N PRO A 19 -14.49 12.37 2.71
CA PRO A 19 -13.96 13.45 1.86
C PRO A 19 -13.05 14.42 2.63
N ASP A 20 -13.30 14.62 3.92
CA ASP A 20 -12.48 15.47 4.77
C ASP A 20 -11.13 14.81 5.08
N ASP A 21 -11.10 13.51 5.38
CA ASP A 21 -9.87 12.75 5.57
C ASP A 21 -8.98 12.77 4.31
N ILE A 22 -9.59 12.62 3.14
CA ILE A 22 -8.89 12.69 1.84
C ILE A 22 -8.29 14.08 1.63
N ARG A 23 -9.02 15.15 1.97
CA ARG A 23 -8.54 16.53 1.86
C ARG A 23 -7.37 16.80 2.81
N GLU A 24 -7.50 16.38 4.05
CA GLU A 24 -6.45 16.53 5.06
C GLU A 24 -5.17 15.77 4.66
N ALA A 25 -5.31 14.52 4.24
CA ALA A 25 -4.20 13.71 3.76
C ALA A 25 -3.51 14.36 2.56
N TRP A 26 -4.26 14.86 1.57
CA TRP A 26 -3.70 15.57 0.44
C TRP A 26 -2.92 16.82 0.87
N GLN A 27 -3.47 17.64 1.77
CA GLN A 27 -2.79 18.84 2.29
C GLN A 27 -1.49 18.47 3.01
N ALA A 28 -1.51 17.44 3.84
CA ALA A 28 -0.32 16.95 4.53
C ALA A 28 0.78 16.51 3.54
N ARG A 29 0.42 15.81 2.45
CA ARG A 29 1.35 15.42 1.40
C ARG A 29 1.91 16.61 0.64
N GLN A 30 1.08 17.63 0.35
CA GLN A 30 1.53 18.87 -0.29
C GLN A 30 2.57 19.61 0.55
N VAL A 31 2.34 19.73 1.85
CA VAL A 31 3.29 20.37 2.78
C VAL A 31 4.62 19.59 2.83
N ALA A 32 4.55 18.27 2.91
CA ALA A 32 5.75 17.40 2.95
C ALA A 32 6.61 17.50 1.68
N LEU A 33 5.99 17.81 0.54
CA LEU A 33 6.64 17.88 -0.78
C LEU A 33 6.95 19.32 -1.23
N GLN A 34 6.81 20.32 -0.36
CA GLN A 34 7.12 21.70 -0.70
C GLN A 34 8.62 21.91 -1.00
N ALA A 35 8.92 22.85 -1.88
CA ALA A 35 10.30 23.15 -2.29
C ALA A 35 11.21 23.53 -1.11
N GLY A 36 10.68 24.24 -0.10
CA GLY A 36 11.41 24.58 1.11
C GLY A 36 11.82 23.36 1.95
N THR A 37 10.97 22.34 1.97
CA THR A 37 11.24 21.06 2.66
C THR A 37 12.33 20.25 1.95
N LEU A 38 12.45 20.41 0.63
CA LEU A 38 13.40 19.69 -0.22
C LEU A 38 14.72 20.46 -0.45
N ALA A 39 14.91 21.60 0.21
CA ALA A 39 16.11 22.42 0.06
C ALA A 39 17.36 21.61 0.48
N GLY A 40 18.35 21.55 -0.42
CA GLY A 40 19.57 20.77 -0.19
C GLY A 40 19.43 19.25 -0.35
N ALA A 41 18.29 18.76 -0.80
CA ALA A 41 18.09 17.33 -1.06
C ALA A 41 18.91 16.84 -2.25
N SER A 42 19.30 15.56 -2.23
CA SER A 42 20.02 14.94 -3.34
C SER A 42 19.15 14.81 -4.60
N PRO A 43 19.73 14.68 -5.81
CA PRO A 43 18.98 14.50 -7.05
C PRO A 43 18.01 13.28 -7.01
N GLU A 44 18.37 12.21 -6.31
CA GLU A 44 17.51 11.05 -6.11
C GLU A 44 16.24 11.42 -5.33
N VAL A 45 16.40 12.21 -4.26
CA VAL A 45 15.28 12.69 -3.44
C VAL A 45 14.37 13.60 -4.25
N LEU A 46 14.95 14.52 -5.03
CA LEU A 46 14.17 15.42 -5.88
C LEU A 46 13.37 14.64 -6.93
N THR A 47 13.97 13.64 -7.58
CA THR A 47 13.28 12.77 -8.55
C THR A 47 12.13 12.00 -7.89
N ALA A 48 12.34 11.46 -6.68
CA ALA A 48 11.31 10.76 -5.94
C ALA A 48 10.18 11.71 -5.50
N ALA A 49 10.52 12.93 -5.08
CA ALA A 49 9.55 13.95 -4.69
C ALA A 49 8.71 14.44 -5.88
N ASP A 50 9.30 14.59 -7.06
CA ASP A 50 8.56 14.96 -8.27
C ASP A 50 7.56 13.87 -8.66
N ARG A 51 7.97 12.61 -8.60
CA ARG A 51 7.08 11.46 -8.83
C ARG A 51 5.95 11.43 -7.79
N ALA A 52 6.28 11.63 -6.51
CA ALA A 52 5.28 11.68 -5.45
C ALA A 52 4.29 12.83 -5.65
N ARG A 53 4.77 14.01 -6.06
CA ARG A 53 3.91 15.17 -6.35
C ARG A 53 2.90 14.87 -7.46
N GLN A 54 3.36 14.27 -8.55
CA GLN A 54 2.48 13.90 -9.66
C GLN A 54 1.43 12.88 -9.20
N ALA A 55 1.85 11.83 -8.48
CA ALA A 55 0.94 10.81 -7.98
C ALA A 55 -0.10 11.39 -6.99
N VAL A 56 0.32 12.24 -6.07
CA VAL A 56 -0.56 12.92 -5.09
C VAL A 56 -1.59 13.83 -5.81
N GLN A 57 -1.17 14.54 -6.86
CA GLN A 57 -2.07 15.39 -7.65
C GLN A 57 -3.12 14.57 -8.41
N GLU A 58 -2.72 13.46 -9.02
CA GLU A 58 -3.64 12.56 -9.71
C GLU A 58 -4.60 11.87 -8.72
N ALA A 59 -4.10 11.41 -7.58
CA ALA A 59 -4.93 10.83 -6.52
C ALA A 59 -5.99 11.83 -6.03
N TRP A 60 -5.62 13.09 -5.83
CA TRP A 60 -6.55 14.14 -5.46
C TRP A 60 -7.62 14.36 -6.53
N ARG A 61 -7.21 14.45 -7.81
CA ARG A 61 -8.13 14.67 -8.93
C ARG A 61 -9.21 13.59 -9.02
N VAL A 62 -8.88 12.34 -8.69
CA VAL A 62 -9.83 11.23 -8.74
C VAL A 62 -10.65 11.13 -7.45
N LEU A 63 -10.03 11.28 -6.28
CA LEU A 63 -10.69 11.00 -4.99
C LEU A 63 -11.47 12.20 -4.42
N ALA A 64 -11.19 13.43 -4.86
CA ALA A 64 -11.89 14.62 -4.40
C ALA A 64 -13.26 14.81 -5.05
N ASP A 65 -13.45 14.30 -6.26
CA ASP A 65 -14.73 14.31 -6.96
C ASP A 65 -15.52 13.02 -6.64
N PRO A 66 -16.72 13.13 -6.04
CA PRO A 66 -17.50 11.95 -5.68
C PRO A 66 -17.81 11.02 -6.85
N ALA A 67 -18.12 11.55 -8.04
CA ALA A 67 -18.45 10.75 -9.21
C ALA A 67 -17.21 10.05 -9.79
N ALA A 68 -16.07 10.74 -9.84
CA ALA A 68 -14.81 10.14 -10.27
C ALA A 68 -14.34 9.06 -9.29
N ARG A 69 -14.52 9.30 -7.97
CA ARG A 69 -14.20 8.33 -6.92
C ARG A 69 -15.07 7.09 -7.01
N GLU A 70 -16.37 7.24 -7.23
CA GLU A 70 -17.29 6.11 -7.39
C GLU A 70 -16.90 5.23 -8.58
N SER A 71 -16.67 5.85 -9.75
CA SER A 71 -16.20 5.14 -10.94
C SER A 71 -14.86 4.43 -10.71
N TYR A 72 -13.95 5.05 -9.97
CA TYR A 72 -12.67 4.45 -9.60
C TYR A 72 -12.85 3.26 -8.66
N ASP A 73 -13.71 3.39 -7.64
CA ASP A 73 -14.00 2.33 -6.66
C ASP A 73 -14.60 1.10 -7.35
N GLU A 74 -15.53 1.30 -8.28
CA GLU A 74 -16.11 0.22 -9.09
C GLU A 74 -15.04 -0.52 -9.92
N LEU A 75 -14.18 0.21 -10.62
CA LEU A 75 -13.11 -0.36 -11.44
C LEU A 75 -12.04 -1.06 -10.61
N ALA A 76 -11.75 -0.55 -9.42
CA ALA A 76 -10.78 -1.12 -8.49
C ALA A 76 -11.34 -2.26 -7.64
N GLY A 77 -12.67 -2.48 -7.68
CA GLY A 77 -13.37 -3.50 -6.90
C GLY A 77 -13.51 -3.16 -5.41
N PHE A 78 -13.49 -1.87 -5.07
CA PHE A 78 -13.77 -1.42 -3.70
C PHE A 78 -15.29 -1.36 -3.47
N VAL A 79 -15.79 -2.21 -2.56
CA VAL A 79 -17.18 -2.15 -2.10
C VAL A 79 -17.23 -1.31 -0.84
N ARG A 80 -17.96 -0.19 -0.88
CA ARG A 80 -18.18 0.63 0.33
C ARG A 80 -19.12 -0.08 1.29
N PRO A 81 -18.78 -0.18 2.59
CA PRO A 81 -19.71 -0.67 3.59
C PRO A 81 -20.88 0.35 3.72
N GLY A 82 -22.05 0.01 3.23
CA GLY A 82 -23.25 0.83 3.41
C GLY A 82 -24.22 0.89 2.23
N GLU A 83 -23.79 0.62 1.00
CA GLU A 83 -24.67 0.48 -0.16
C GLU A 83 -24.93 -0.99 -0.45
N GLY A 84 -25.94 -1.50 0.18
CA GLY A 84 -26.85 -2.61 -0.06
C GLY A 84 -26.56 -3.65 -1.12
N LEU A 85 -25.33 -4.16 -1.26
CA LEU A 85 -25.11 -5.44 -1.88
C LEU A 85 -25.07 -6.51 -0.78
N VAL A 86 -26.22 -7.10 -0.49
CA VAL A 86 -26.29 -8.40 0.18
C VAL A 86 -25.36 -9.33 -0.61
N PRO A 87 -24.30 -9.89 0.01
CA PRO A 87 -23.42 -10.82 -0.71
C PRO A 87 -24.28 -11.92 -1.34
N PRO A 88 -24.03 -12.32 -2.60
CA PRO A 88 -24.86 -13.29 -3.30
C PRO A 88 -24.86 -14.70 -2.67
N TRP A 89 -24.08 -14.91 -1.60
CA TRP A 89 -24.03 -16.18 -0.85
C TRP A 89 -24.99 -16.27 0.34
N ARG A 90 -25.80 -15.24 0.66
CA ARG A 90 -26.99 -15.41 1.49
C ARG A 90 -28.11 -16.02 0.66
N GLY A 91 -27.89 -17.27 0.26
CA GLY A 91 -28.99 -18.15 -0.11
C GLY A 91 -29.94 -18.33 1.08
N PRO A 92 -31.22 -18.68 0.81
CA PRO A 92 -32.16 -19.06 1.86
C PRO A 92 -31.49 -20.15 2.68
N SER A 93 -31.61 -20.04 4.00
CA SER A 93 -31.06 -20.93 5.02
C SER A 93 -30.90 -22.36 4.48
N GLY A 94 -29.65 -22.73 4.15
CA GLY A 94 -29.34 -24.08 3.76
C GLY A 94 -29.71 -25.04 4.90
N PRO A 95 -29.98 -26.30 4.61
CA PRO A 95 -30.31 -27.29 5.61
C PRO A 95 -29.20 -27.32 6.65
N ASP A 96 -29.61 -27.38 7.89
CA ASP A 96 -28.75 -27.57 9.07
C ASP A 96 -27.80 -28.76 8.78
N ILE A 97 -26.54 -28.45 8.46
CA ILE A 97 -25.52 -29.48 8.27
C ILE A 97 -25.13 -29.90 9.67
N SER A 98 -25.91 -30.85 10.20
CA SER A 98 -25.51 -31.66 11.33
C SER A 98 -24.14 -32.27 10.98
N LEU A 99 -23.11 -31.85 11.68
CA LEU A 99 -21.79 -32.48 11.58
C LEU A 99 -21.92 -33.90 12.08
N GLY A 100 -22.22 -34.82 11.15
CA GLY A 100 -22.20 -36.26 11.41
C GLY A 100 -20.81 -36.66 11.85
N GLU A 101 -20.76 -37.34 12.99
CA GLU A 101 -19.59 -38.03 13.49
C GLU A 101 -19.10 -39.04 12.43
N GLY A 102 -17.95 -38.71 11.78
CA GLY A 102 -17.41 -39.57 10.73
C GLY A 102 -16.17 -39.04 10.05
N TRP A 103 -15.35 -38.28 10.75
CA TRP A 103 -14.00 -37.99 10.26
C TRP A 103 -13.10 -39.17 10.60
N SER A 104 -12.93 -40.05 9.61
CA SER A 104 -11.96 -41.14 9.67
C SER A 104 -10.56 -40.51 9.55
N THR A 105 -9.69 -40.87 10.49
CA THR A 105 -8.26 -40.52 10.54
C THR A 105 -7.44 -41.07 9.35
N ALA A 106 -8.10 -41.64 8.33
CA ALA A 106 -7.44 -42.23 7.17
C ALA A 106 -7.16 -41.20 6.05
N ASP A 107 -7.76 -39.97 6.12
CA ASP A 107 -7.53 -38.92 5.11
C ASP A 107 -6.42 -37.93 5.49
N GLU A 108 -5.77 -38.12 6.62
CA GLU A 108 -4.68 -37.25 7.10
C GLU A 108 -3.35 -37.49 6.34
N GLU A 109 -3.26 -38.59 5.56
CA GLU A 109 -2.05 -38.94 4.81
C GLU A 109 -2.05 -38.41 3.38
N ALA A 110 -3.14 -37.75 2.93
CA ALA A 110 -3.25 -37.15 1.58
C ALA A 110 -3.01 -35.62 1.58
N LEU A 111 -2.72 -35.01 2.72
CA LEU A 111 -2.20 -33.63 2.81
C LEU A 111 -0.68 -33.64 2.72
N GLU A 112 -0.15 -34.29 1.66
CA GLU A 112 1.21 -34.04 1.25
C GLU A 112 1.33 -32.55 0.92
N PRO A 113 2.36 -31.90 1.48
CA PRO A 113 2.41 -30.45 1.53
C PRO A 113 2.55 -29.88 0.12
N TYR A 114 1.74 -28.90 -0.22
CA TYR A 114 2.06 -27.93 -1.25
C TYR A 114 3.32 -27.10 -0.87
N ALA A 115 4.25 -27.73 -0.18
CA ALA A 115 5.58 -27.27 0.15
C ALA A 115 6.47 -27.52 -1.06
N GLY A 116 6.44 -26.64 -2.09
CA GLY A 116 7.43 -26.87 -3.12
C GLY A 116 7.44 -26.00 -4.35
N ARG A 117 6.45 -25.16 -4.63
CA ARG A 117 6.64 -24.06 -5.55
C ARG A 117 6.69 -22.77 -4.75
N ALA A 118 7.91 -22.37 -4.35
CA ALA A 118 8.12 -21.06 -3.77
C ALA A 118 7.47 -20.03 -4.70
N SER A 119 6.27 -19.58 -4.32
CA SER A 119 5.51 -18.62 -5.09
C SER A 119 6.39 -17.40 -5.31
N ARG A 120 6.68 -17.09 -6.57
CA ARG A 120 7.46 -15.90 -6.92
C ARG A 120 6.52 -14.75 -7.12
N VAL A 121 6.79 -13.66 -6.45
CA VAL A 121 6.06 -12.40 -6.55
C VAL A 121 6.87 -11.37 -7.31
N VAL A 122 6.18 -10.46 -7.99
CA VAL A 122 6.82 -9.35 -8.70
C VAL A 122 6.97 -8.20 -7.72
N VAL A 123 8.18 -7.67 -7.61
CA VAL A 123 8.49 -6.51 -6.74
C VAL A 123 7.78 -5.26 -7.28
N PRO A 124 6.89 -4.61 -6.51
CA PRO A 124 6.23 -3.37 -6.91
C PRO A 124 7.21 -2.19 -6.95
N ASP A 125 6.90 -1.14 -7.73
CA ASP A 125 7.65 0.12 -7.68
C ASP A 125 7.08 1.01 -6.57
N VAL A 126 7.76 1.07 -5.44
CA VAL A 126 7.33 1.85 -4.26
C VAL A 126 8.08 3.19 -4.12
N ARG A 127 8.95 3.53 -5.08
CA ARG A 127 9.68 4.81 -5.08
C ARG A 127 8.72 5.98 -5.31
N GLY A 128 8.80 6.99 -4.49
CA GLY A 128 7.89 8.13 -4.47
C GLY A 128 6.64 7.90 -3.58
N LEU A 129 6.47 6.73 -2.99
CA LEU A 129 5.48 6.53 -1.95
C LEU A 129 6.02 6.95 -0.58
N PHE A 130 5.11 7.28 0.32
CA PHE A 130 5.44 7.43 1.73
C PHE A 130 5.53 6.06 2.41
N TYR A 131 6.31 5.96 3.48
CA TYR A 131 6.65 4.68 4.10
C TYR A 131 5.43 3.84 4.50
N ARG A 132 4.39 4.45 5.06
CA ARG A 132 3.17 3.74 5.45
C ARG A 132 2.50 3.10 4.23
N ALA A 133 2.30 3.86 3.17
CA ALA A 133 1.75 3.34 1.93
C ALA A 133 2.64 2.23 1.30
N CYS A 134 3.96 2.41 1.40
CA CYS A 134 4.92 1.39 0.96
C CYS A 134 4.73 0.07 1.73
N THR A 135 4.58 0.10 3.06
CA THR A 135 4.38 -1.12 3.86
C THR A 135 3.10 -1.84 3.50
N ASP A 136 2.01 -1.11 3.26
CA ASP A 136 0.72 -1.69 2.89
C ASP A 136 0.75 -2.35 1.50
N VAL A 137 1.37 -1.68 0.51
CA VAL A 137 1.55 -2.21 -0.85
C VAL A 137 2.40 -3.48 -0.85
N VAL A 138 3.52 -3.44 -0.13
CA VAL A 138 4.49 -4.55 -0.07
C VAL A 138 3.91 -5.73 0.69
N GLY A 139 3.18 -5.49 1.77
CA GLY A 139 2.47 -6.52 2.55
C GLY A 139 1.42 -7.26 1.73
N ARG A 140 0.64 -6.54 0.89
CA ARG A 140 -0.36 -7.16 0.00
C ARG A 140 0.22 -8.14 -1.02
N VAL A 141 1.47 -7.97 -1.42
CA VAL A 141 2.15 -8.92 -2.33
C VAL A 141 2.94 -10.00 -1.58
N GLY A 142 2.86 -10.03 -0.25
CA GLY A 142 3.53 -11.02 0.58
C GLY A 142 5.05 -10.83 0.66
N LEU A 143 5.51 -9.57 0.71
CA LEU A 143 6.90 -9.21 0.94
C LEU A 143 7.03 -8.45 2.27
N HIS A 144 8.22 -8.45 2.84
CA HIS A 144 8.55 -7.67 4.03
C HIS A 144 9.32 -6.41 3.66
N VAL A 145 9.19 -5.34 4.46
CA VAL A 145 9.90 -4.08 4.26
C VAL A 145 10.99 -3.90 5.29
N ALA A 146 12.22 -3.62 4.85
CA ALA A 146 13.34 -3.22 5.70
C ALA A 146 13.75 -1.77 5.35
N PRO A 147 13.48 -0.79 6.23
CA PRO A 147 13.81 0.60 5.95
C PRO A 147 15.28 0.91 6.27
N ILE A 148 15.98 1.57 5.33
CA ILE A 148 17.26 2.25 5.56
C ILE A 148 17.00 3.75 5.56
N ARG A 149 17.29 4.41 6.66
CA ARG A 149 17.12 5.86 6.80
C ARG A 149 18.33 6.60 6.28
N LEU A 150 18.11 7.54 5.36
CA LEU A 150 19.17 8.40 4.84
C LEU A 150 19.44 9.59 5.76
N THR A 151 18.47 9.98 6.57
CA THR A 151 18.56 11.07 7.54
C THR A 151 18.13 10.58 8.93
N PRO A 152 18.84 10.98 10.01
CA PRO A 152 18.42 10.65 11.38
C PRO A 152 17.07 11.33 11.67
N HIS A 153 16.05 10.55 11.95
CA HIS A 153 14.74 11.06 12.39
C HIS A 153 14.20 10.18 13.52
N PRO A 154 13.66 10.73 14.60
CA PRO A 154 13.22 9.96 15.76
C PRO A 154 11.96 9.13 15.51
N MET A 155 11.16 9.49 14.50
CA MET A 155 9.90 8.80 14.17
C MET A 155 9.93 8.23 12.75
N PRO A 156 9.56 6.95 12.55
CA PRO A 156 9.70 6.28 11.25
C PRO A 156 8.55 6.53 10.26
N VAL A 157 7.54 7.33 10.62
CA VAL A 157 6.19 7.19 10.05
C VAL A 157 5.97 7.91 8.72
N GLU A 158 6.78 8.93 8.36
CA GLU A 158 6.47 9.82 7.23
C GLU A 158 7.61 9.97 6.21
N GLY A 159 8.53 8.99 6.15
CA GLY A 159 9.64 9.04 5.19
C GLY A 159 9.21 8.81 3.75
N LEU A 160 9.76 9.59 2.81
CA LEU A 160 9.60 9.38 1.39
C LEU A 160 10.55 8.26 0.93
N VAL A 161 10.04 7.27 0.22
CA VAL A 161 10.83 6.19 -0.39
C VAL A 161 11.56 6.74 -1.62
N VAL A 162 12.86 6.87 -1.53
CA VAL A 162 13.70 7.40 -2.61
C VAL A 162 14.40 6.31 -3.40
N GLY A 163 14.54 5.12 -2.83
CA GLY A 163 15.14 3.98 -3.50
C GLY A 163 14.67 2.66 -2.90
N GLN A 164 14.78 1.60 -3.67
CA GLN A 164 14.40 0.25 -3.27
C GLN A 164 15.35 -0.81 -3.83
N GLU A 165 15.48 -1.92 -3.10
CA GLU A 165 16.18 -3.12 -3.54
C GLU A 165 15.47 -4.37 -2.98
N PRO A 166 15.12 -5.35 -3.83
CA PRO A 166 15.36 -5.50 -5.27
C PRO A 166 14.68 -4.45 -6.15
N ALA A 167 15.18 -4.28 -7.38
CA ALA A 167 14.61 -3.34 -8.36
C ALA A 167 13.16 -3.71 -8.69
N PRO A 168 12.30 -2.70 -9.05
CA PRO A 168 10.92 -2.95 -9.48
C PRO A 168 10.85 -3.93 -10.65
N GLY A 169 9.81 -4.77 -10.68
CA GLY A 169 9.61 -5.76 -11.72
C GLY A 169 10.41 -7.05 -11.57
N LYS A 170 11.40 -7.11 -10.66
CA LYS A 170 12.08 -8.38 -10.37
C LYS A 170 11.14 -9.40 -9.74
N ARG A 171 11.35 -10.67 -10.05
CA ARG A 171 10.65 -11.79 -9.41
C ARG A 171 11.49 -12.32 -8.25
N VAL A 172 10.95 -12.23 -7.06
CA VAL A 172 11.55 -12.73 -5.82
C VAL A 172 10.67 -13.81 -5.19
N ARG A 173 11.17 -14.53 -4.20
CA ARG A 173 10.35 -15.47 -3.43
C ARG A 173 9.34 -14.69 -2.58
N HIS A 174 8.18 -15.27 -2.36
CA HIS A 174 7.27 -14.84 -1.32
C HIS A 174 8.02 -14.77 0.02
N ASP A 175 7.65 -13.88 0.91
CA ASP A 175 8.33 -13.60 2.19
C ASP A 175 9.76 -13.04 2.07
N SER A 176 10.20 -12.66 0.85
CA SER A 176 11.46 -11.93 0.70
C SER A 176 11.37 -10.51 1.24
N THR A 177 12.51 -9.97 1.66
CA THR A 177 12.59 -8.61 2.18
C THR A 177 12.92 -7.63 1.06
N LEU A 178 12.10 -6.58 0.96
CA LEU A 178 12.35 -5.39 0.15
C LEU A 178 13.01 -4.32 1.02
N THR A 179 14.25 -3.99 0.71
CA THR A 179 14.96 -2.90 1.37
C THR A 179 14.57 -1.58 0.72
N VAL A 180 14.16 -0.60 1.51
CA VAL A 180 13.77 0.73 1.03
C VAL A 180 14.61 1.81 1.68
N ARG A 181 15.06 2.78 0.88
CA ARG A 181 15.79 3.95 1.36
C ARG A 181 14.80 5.08 1.62
N LEU A 182 14.76 5.55 2.88
CA LEU A 182 13.83 6.57 3.33
C LEU A 182 14.54 7.90 3.53
N TRP A 183 13.99 8.93 2.94
CA TRP A 183 14.37 10.31 3.18
C TRP A 183 13.29 10.99 4.05
N HIS A 184 13.75 11.75 5.04
CA HIS A 184 12.91 12.58 5.88
C HIS A 184 13.35 14.04 5.73
N PRO A 185 12.42 15.00 5.72
CA PRO A 185 12.77 16.40 5.74
C PRO A 185 13.55 16.74 7.02
N PRO A 186 14.55 17.63 6.92
CA PRO A 186 15.23 18.12 8.11
C PRO A 186 14.23 18.83 9.03
N LYS A 187 14.43 18.69 10.36
CA LYS A 187 13.56 19.39 11.32
C LYS A 187 13.61 20.90 11.08
N PRO A 188 12.47 21.57 10.99
CA PRO A 188 12.46 23.03 11.00
C PRO A 188 12.99 23.50 12.37
N GLY A 189 14.16 24.15 12.40
CA GLY A 189 14.73 24.73 13.62
C GLY A 189 16.08 24.22 14.09
N GLY A 190 16.77 23.36 13.36
CA GLY A 190 18.13 22.91 13.70
C GLY A 190 19.21 23.62 12.88
N GLN A 191 19.29 24.93 12.92
CA GLN A 191 20.52 25.65 12.59
C GLN A 191 21.37 25.74 13.85
N GLN A 192 22.46 25.01 13.88
CA GLN A 192 23.66 25.38 14.65
C GLN A 192 24.67 25.99 13.70
#